data_f6840c222797f55c54a349a160f1f67f
#
_entry.id   f6840c222797f55c54a349a160f1f67f
#
_cell.length_a   1.000
_cell.length_b   1.000
_cell.length_c   1.000
_cell.angle_alpha   90.00
_cell.angle_beta   90.00
_cell.angle_gamma   90.00
#
_symmetry.space_group_name_H-M   'P 1'
#
loop_
_entity.id
_entity.type
_entity.pdbx_description
1 polymer ?
#
loop_
_entity_poly.entity_id
_entity_poly.type
_entity_poly.pdbx_seq_one_letter_code
_entity_poly.pdbx_strand_id
1 'polypeptide(L)'
;MKKRIVAVFTGNRAEYGLQFPILRAINKHPDLEYRLLVSGAHLDPNFGSTLDEIRNDGFRIDAEIKIEMDAASLFATAQAIGSGVLAISRVLDEMRPDIMVVYADRFEGFAAVIAATQMNIPTAHIEGGDLTEGGALDDSVRHAMTKLAHLHFTTNQQASNRILGMGEEPWRLHTVGFPAIDLISEGKFATNVEITEQLGLDLSRPIVLFTQHSVSTEFEKAAKQVEPSIDAIKRLADEGIQTVLTYPNNDAGGQAIISELNAFGALDYKNTQFKSSLGRYLYHGILALARDPNIRVACLGNSSSGLKETPAFGCPTVNIGSRQEGRLRGENVLDAGYSSNEIYDQIQRSLFDDDFRELCREAKNPYWLGEAGPKIAEVLASTPLNQDLIRKRMTLKGESKDGWYR
;
A
#
# COMPACT_ATOMS: atom_id res chain seq x y z
N MET A 1 -29.80 2.36 18.86
CA MET A 1 -29.73 1.03 18.21
C MET A 1 -28.41 0.37 18.61
N LYS A 2 -28.32 -0.96 18.58
CA LYS A 2 -27.04 -1.65 18.81
C LYS A 2 -26.10 -1.34 17.65
N LYS A 3 -24.88 -0.92 17.93
CA LYS A 3 -23.87 -0.67 16.89
C LYS A 3 -23.51 -1.96 16.18
N ARG A 4 -23.22 -1.85 14.87
CA ARG A 4 -22.72 -2.96 14.06
C ARG A 4 -21.24 -3.20 14.39
N ILE A 5 -20.89 -4.44 14.69
CA ILE A 5 -19.52 -4.84 15.00
C ILE A 5 -18.76 -5.12 13.71
N VAL A 6 -17.71 -4.33 13.44
CA VAL A 6 -16.83 -4.46 12.28
C VAL A 6 -15.48 -4.98 12.76
N ALA A 7 -15.15 -6.24 12.44
CA ALA A 7 -13.82 -6.76 12.65
C ALA A 7 -12.87 -6.21 11.56
N VAL A 8 -11.78 -5.57 11.95
CA VAL A 8 -10.75 -5.07 11.04
C VAL A 8 -9.49 -5.89 11.28
N PHE A 9 -9.02 -6.57 10.24
CA PHE A 9 -7.83 -7.42 10.32
C PHE A 9 -6.61 -6.71 9.75
N THR A 10 -5.46 -6.84 10.41
CA THR A 10 -4.17 -6.34 9.92
C THR A 10 -3.05 -7.33 10.26
N GLY A 11 -2.20 -7.64 9.27
CA GLY A 11 -1.10 -8.60 9.39
C GLY A 11 0.29 -7.95 9.46
N ASN A 12 0.43 -6.68 9.08
CA ASN A 12 1.73 -5.99 9.10
C ASN A 12 1.59 -4.47 9.14
N ARG A 13 2.71 -3.79 9.43
CA ARG A 13 2.78 -2.34 9.59
C ARG A 13 2.33 -1.57 8.34
N ALA A 14 2.75 -2.01 7.16
CA ALA A 14 2.40 -1.31 5.91
C ALA A 14 0.89 -1.34 5.68
N GLU A 15 0.27 -2.50 5.87
CA GLU A 15 -1.16 -2.70 5.77
C GLU A 15 -1.93 -1.85 6.80
N TYR A 16 -1.48 -1.83 8.06
CA TYR A 16 -2.08 -1.00 9.10
C TYR A 16 -2.07 0.49 8.72
N GLY A 17 -0.92 0.99 8.25
CA GLY A 17 -0.80 2.39 7.83
C GLY A 17 -1.80 2.78 6.74
N LEU A 18 -2.09 1.86 5.80
CA LEU A 18 -3.08 2.06 4.74
C LEU A 18 -4.51 1.94 5.25
N GLN A 19 -4.76 1.11 6.27
CA GLN A 19 -6.08 0.92 6.89
C GLN A 19 -6.40 1.97 7.96
N PHE A 20 -5.42 2.73 8.46
CA PHE A 20 -5.61 3.72 9.52
C PHE A 20 -6.78 4.69 9.25
N PRO A 21 -6.95 5.31 8.06
CA PRO A 21 -8.08 6.18 7.77
C PRO A 21 -9.43 5.48 7.88
N ILE A 22 -9.47 4.21 7.49
CA ILE A 22 -10.68 3.37 7.52
C ILE A 22 -11.06 3.05 8.97
N LEU A 23 -10.09 2.56 9.74
CA LEU A 23 -10.28 2.24 11.16
C LEU A 23 -10.75 3.47 11.95
N ARG A 24 -10.15 4.63 11.66
CA ARG A 24 -10.55 5.91 12.25
C ARG A 24 -11.97 6.32 11.84
N ALA A 25 -12.36 6.12 10.59
CA ALA A 25 -13.71 6.42 10.10
C ALA A 25 -14.74 5.50 10.74
N ILE A 26 -14.47 4.20 10.86
CA ILE A 26 -15.34 3.24 11.56
C ILE A 26 -15.49 3.64 13.04
N ASN A 27 -14.38 3.98 13.70
CA ASN A 27 -14.42 4.40 15.13
C ASN A 27 -15.24 5.67 15.37
N LYS A 28 -15.27 6.61 14.41
CA LYS A 28 -16.06 7.85 14.51
C LYS A 28 -17.52 7.67 14.11
N HIS A 29 -17.86 6.60 13.40
CA HIS A 29 -19.22 6.40 12.89
C HIS A 29 -20.21 6.06 14.01
N PRO A 30 -21.39 6.71 14.10
CA PRO A 30 -22.33 6.51 15.20
C PRO A 30 -22.89 5.09 15.28
N ASP A 31 -23.05 4.41 14.15
CA ASP A 31 -23.69 3.10 14.06
C ASP A 31 -22.69 1.92 13.98
N LEU A 32 -21.38 2.21 14.01
CA LEU A 32 -20.32 1.19 13.92
C LEU A 32 -19.53 1.09 15.23
N GLU A 33 -19.02 -0.11 15.47
CA GLU A 33 -18.05 -0.42 16.52
C GLU A 33 -16.95 -1.31 15.91
N TYR A 34 -15.69 -0.85 15.93
CA TYR A 34 -14.61 -1.67 15.44
C TYR A 34 -14.17 -2.75 16.45
N ARG A 35 -13.64 -3.84 15.94
CA ARG A 35 -12.83 -4.82 16.64
C ARG A 35 -11.55 -5.02 15.86
N LEU A 36 -10.40 -4.65 16.42
CA LEU A 36 -9.12 -4.73 15.73
C LEU A 36 -8.44 -6.06 16.03
N LEU A 37 -8.22 -6.84 14.98
CA LEU A 37 -7.52 -8.11 15.00
C LEU A 37 -6.13 -7.91 14.41
N VAL A 38 -5.11 -8.17 15.21
CA VAL A 38 -3.71 -7.95 14.84
C VAL A 38 -2.98 -9.28 14.77
N SER A 39 -2.19 -9.49 13.72
CA SER A 39 -1.52 -10.76 13.47
C SER A 39 -0.17 -10.56 12.76
N GLY A 40 0.45 -11.67 12.35
CA GLY A 40 1.62 -11.69 11.48
C GLY A 40 2.80 -10.90 12.02
N ALA A 41 3.39 -10.08 11.16
CA ALA A 41 4.59 -9.30 11.47
C ALA A 41 4.40 -8.28 12.60
N HIS A 42 3.17 -7.90 12.95
CA HIS A 42 2.91 -7.04 14.12
C HIS A 42 3.33 -7.70 15.45
N LEU A 43 3.27 -9.02 15.51
CA LEU A 43 3.55 -9.82 16.72
C LEU A 43 4.98 -10.38 16.74
N ASP A 44 5.76 -10.17 15.70
CA ASP A 44 7.14 -10.63 15.60
C ASP A 44 8.12 -9.53 16.02
N PRO A 45 8.90 -9.74 17.10
CA PRO A 45 9.89 -8.77 17.59
C PRO A 45 10.95 -8.38 16.55
N ASN A 46 11.24 -9.25 15.58
CA ASN A 46 12.23 -8.98 14.53
C ASN A 46 11.79 -7.87 13.56
N PHE A 47 10.48 -7.58 13.48
CA PHE A 47 9.93 -6.52 12.63
C PHE A 47 9.66 -5.21 13.37
N GLY A 48 10.10 -5.09 14.62
CA GLY A 48 9.95 -3.92 15.46
C GLY A 48 8.63 -3.88 16.23
N SER A 49 8.47 -2.86 17.05
CA SER A 49 7.31 -2.70 17.97
C SER A 49 6.10 -2.10 17.27
N THR A 50 5.56 -2.77 16.26
CA THR A 50 4.45 -2.22 15.46
C THR A 50 3.11 -2.22 16.22
N LEU A 51 2.98 -3.01 17.28
CA LEU A 51 1.87 -2.94 18.24
C LEU A 51 1.82 -1.60 18.98
N ASP A 52 2.99 -1.04 19.30
CA ASP A 52 3.09 0.22 20.01
C ASP A 52 2.64 1.38 19.11
N GLU A 53 2.89 1.31 17.80
CA GLU A 53 2.35 2.26 16.83
C GLU A 53 0.82 2.28 16.88
N ILE A 54 0.17 1.13 16.84
CA ILE A 54 -1.29 0.99 16.93
C ILE A 54 -1.84 1.58 18.25
N ARG A 55 -1.18 1.27 19.38
CA ARG A 55 -1.57 1.78 20.70
C ARG A 55 -1.36 3.29 20.82
N ASN A 56 -0.26 3.82 20.28
CA ASN A 56 0.04 5.25 20.27
C ASN A 56 -0.94 6.04 19.39
N ASP A 57 -1.47 5.42 18.33
CA ASP A 57 -2.56 5.97 17.53
C ASP A 57 -3.93 5.99 18.25
N GLY A 58 -3.99 5.43 19.46
CA GLY A 58 -5.17 5.41 20.33
C GLY A 58 -6.18 4.31 20.02
N PHE A 59 -5.80 3.28 19.25
CA PHE A 59 -6.67 2.15 18.99
C PHE A 59 -6.45 1.02 20.00
N ARG A 60 -7.60 0.45 20.43
CA ARG A 60 -7.62 -0.77 21.23
C ARG A 60 -7.46 -1.97 20.31
N ILE A 61 -6.55 -2.86 20.66
CA ILE A 61 -6.41 -4.17 20.04
C ILE A 61 -7.36 -5.14 20.75
N ASP A 62 -8.26 -5.76 20.01
CA ASP A 62 -9.27 -6.68 20.56
C ASP A 62 -8.78 -8.13 20.52
N ALA A 63 -7.91 -8.49 19.56
CA ALA A 63 -7.26 -9.81 19.53
C ALA A 63 -5.86 -9.72 18.91
N GLU A 64 -4.92 -10.38 19.56
CA GLU A 64 -3.57 -10.65 19.05
C GLU A 64 -3.53 -12.12 18.60
N ILE A 65 -3.45 -12.36 17.28
CA ILE A 65 -3.58 -13.68 16.67
C ILE A 65 -2.23 -14.12 16.14
N LYS A 66 -1.59 -15.03 16.86
CA LYS A 66 -0.29 -15.56 16.46
C LYS A 66 -0.45 -16.53 15.28
N ILE A 67 0.19 -16.21 14.17
CA ILE A 67 0.38 -17.08 13.01
C ILE A 67 1.87 -17.43 12.98
N GLU A 68 2.18 -18.71 13.01
CA GLU A 68 3.58 -19.16 12.92
C GLU A 68 4.12 -18.87 11.53
N MET A 69 5.22 -18.14 11.46
CA MET A 69 5.89 -17.73 10.23
C MET A 69 7.36 -18.15 10.30
N ASP A 70 7.69 -19.33 9.80
CA ASP A 70 9.07 -19.69 9.45
C ASP A 70 9.39 -19.11 8.07
N ALA A 71 9.65 -17.83 8.04
CA ALA A 71 9.33 -16.88 6.97
C ALA A 71 10.15 -16.96 5.68
N ALA A 72 10.99 -17.93 5.44
CA ALA A 72 11.90 -17.89 4.30
C ALA A 72 11.51 -18.82 3.12
N SER A 73 10.36 -19.49 3.15
CA SER A 73 10.00 -20.44 2.09
C SER A 73 8.52 -20.41 1.72
N LEU A 74 8.23 -20.75 0.47
CA LEU A 74 6.84 -20.90 -0.02
C LEU A 74 6.09 -21.99 0.76
N PHE A 75 6.78 -23.02 1.22
CA PHE A 75 6.21 -24.05 2.07
C PHE A 75 5.74 -23.46 3.41
N ALA A 76 6.58 -22.65 4.07
CA ALA A 76 6.23 -21.99 5.34
C ALA A 76 5.03 -21.03 5.17
N THR A 77 4.95 -20.30 4.06
CA THR A 77 3.79 -19.46 3.75
C THR A 77 2.50 -20.29 3.65
N ALA A 78 2.54 -21.44 2.99
CA ALA A 78 1.39 -22.33 2.89
C ALA A 78 0.97 -22.88 4.28
N GLN A 79 1.93 -23.25 5.13
CA GLN A 79 1.65 -23.67 6.51
C GLN A 79 1.07 -22.53 7.35
N ALA A 80 1.59 -21.30 7.20
CA ALA A 80 1.10 -20.10 7.87
C ALA A 80 -0.36 -19.77 7.49
N ILE A 81 -0.77 -19.92 6.23
CA ILE A 81 -2.17 -19.78 5.82
C ILE A 81 -3.04 -20.79 6.58
N GLY A 82 -2.65 -22.06 6.63
CA GLY A 82 -3.42 -23.11 7.35
C GLY A 82 -3.54 -22.82 8.84
N SER A 83 -2.45 -22.52 9.54
CA SER A 83 -2.45 -22.15 10.96
C SER A 83 -3.22 -20.85 11.21
N GLY A 84 -3.13 -19.89 10.30
CA GLY A 84 -3.89 -18.66 10.34
C GLY A 84 -5.41 -18.88 10.30
N VAL A 85 -5.88 -19.74 9.39
CA VAL A 85 -7.32 -20.09 9.31
C VAL A 85 -7.80 -20.69 10.64
N LEU A 86 -7.02 -21.61 11.22
CA LEU A 86 -7.35 -22.24 12.52
C LEU A 86 -7.40 -21.22 13.67
N ALA A 87 -6.41 -20.32 13.75
CA ALA A 87 -6.34 -19.35 14.84
C ALA A 87 -7.42 -18.27 14.71
N ILE A 88 -7.61 -17.72 13.51
CA ILE A 88 -8.58 -16.65 13.24
C ILE A 88 -10.01 -17.16 13.42
N SER A 89 -10.33 -18.39 12.97
CA SER A 89 -11.67 -18.94 13.13
C SER A 89 -12.13 -19.04 14.59
N ARG A 90 -11.21 -19.36 15.53
CA ARG A 90 -11.51 -19.37 16.98
C ARG A 90 -11.87 -17.98 17.49
N VAL A 91 -11.09 -16.98 17.13
CA VAL A 91 -11.35 -15.58 17.52
C VAL A 91 -12.69 -15.09 16.95
N LEU A 92 -12.97 -15.41 15.69
CA LEU A 92 -14.22 -15.03 15.04
C LEU A 92 -15.44 -15.73 15.65
N ASP A 93 -15.28 -16.99 16.12
CA ASP A 93 -16.35 -17.72 16.82
C ASP A 93 -16.72 -17.09 18.16
N GLU A 94 -15.73 -16.62 18.90
CA GLU A 94 -15.92 -15.91 20.17
C GLU A 94 -16.45 -14.50 19.97
N MET A 95 -15.88 -13.76 19.01
CA MET A 95 -16.19 -12.34 18.77
C MET A 95 -17.55 -12.12 18.10
N ARG A 96 -17.94 -12.99 17.17
CA ARG A 96 -19.18 -12.91 16.37
C ARG A 96 -19.38 -11.53 15.73
N PRO A 97 -18.45 -11.04 14.91
CA PRO A 97 -18.63 -9.75 14.24
C PRO A 97 -19.74 -9.82 13.20
N ASP A 98 -20.36 -8.67 12.92
CA ASP A 98 -21.39 -8.55 11.90
C ASP A 98 -20.82 -8.50 10.49
N ILE A 99 -19.59 -8.00 10.35
CA ILE A 99 -18.84 -7.93 9.09
C ILE A 99 -17.34 -7.88 9.38
N MET A 100 -16.53 -8.45 8.48
CA MET A 100 -15.07 -8.41 8.55
C MET A 100 -14.46 -7.61 7.39
N VAL A 101 -13.49 -6.78 7.69
CA VAL A 101 -12.70 -6.01 6.72
C VAL A 101 -11.32 -6.64 6.58
N VAL A 102 -10.92 -6.91 5.33
CA VAL A 102 -9.59 -7.38 4.94
C VAL A 102 -8.99 -6.47 3.88
N TYR A 103 -7.66 -6.38 3.83
CA TYR A 103 -6.95 -5.45 2.95
C TYR A 103 -6.01 -6.19 1.98
N ALA A 104 -6.00 -5.74 0.72
CA ALA A 104 -5.07 -6.10 -0.34
C ALA A 104 -4.91 -7.61 -0.62
N ASP A 105 -3.71 -8.18 -0.40
CA ASP A 105 -3.27 -9.44 -1.00
C ASP A 105 -2.35 -10.29 -0.11
N ARG A 106 -2.15 -9.89 1.14
CA ARG A 106 -1.26 -10.62 2.03
C ARG A 106 -1.83 -11.98 2.44
N PHE A 107 -0.96 -12.96 2.61
CA PHE A 107 -1.36 -14.33 2.98
C PHE A 107 -2.09 -14.39 4.34
N GLU A 108 -1.76 -13.49 5.27
CA GLU A 108 -2.47 -13.37 6.56
C GLU A 108 -3.93 -12.93 6.34
N GLY A 109 -4.14 -11.94 5.47
CA GLY A 109 -5.48 -11.49 5.05
C GLY A 109 -6.23 -12.57 4.27
N PHE A 110 -5.52 -13.39 3.50
CA PHE A 110 -6.12 -14.53 2.81
C PHE A 110 -6.64 -15.58 3.79
N ALA A 111 -5.84 -15.93 4.83
CA ALA A 111 -6.31 -16.79 5.90
C ALA A 111 -7.56 -16.23 6.60
N ALA A 112 -7.57 -14.92 6.84
CA ALA A 112 -8.69 -14.23 7.48
C ALA A 112 -9.97 -14.28 6.63
N VAL A 113 -9.89 -14.03 5.32
CA VAL A 113 -11.08 -14.09 4.45
C VAL A 113 -11.60 -15.51 4.28
N ILE A 114 -10.73 -16.52 4.25
CA ILE A 114 -11.14 -17.94 4.23
C ILE A 114 -11.94 -18.25 5.51
N ALA A 115 -11.38 -17.94 6.69
CA ALA A 115 -12.04 -18.20 7.96
C ALA A 115 -13.41 -17.52 8.04
N ALA A 116 -13.49 -16.22 7.77
CA ALA A 116 -14.72 -15.45 7.86
C ALA A 116 -15.81 -15.96 6.91
N THR A 117 -15.47 -16.17 5.63
CA THR A 117 -16.46 -16.61 4.63
C THR A 117 -16.97 -18.01 4.89
N GLN A 118 -16.13 -18.94 5.36
CA GLN A 118 -16.58 -20.29 5.73
C GLN A 118 -17.47 -20.31 6.99
N MET A 119 -17.40 -19.26 7.81
CA MET A 119 -18.28 -19.05 8.97
C MET A 119 -19.52 -18.21 8.65
N ASN A 120 -19.81 -17.92 7.37
CA ASN A 120 -20.88 -17.03 6.92
C ASN A 120 -20.82 -15.61 7.54
N ILE A 121 -19.63 -15.11 7.84
CA ILE A 121 -19.42 -13.73 8.24
C ILE A 121 -19.22 -12.91 6.97
N PRO A 122 -20.08 -11.91 6.68
CA PRO A 122 -19.87 -11.01 5.55
C PRO A 122 -18.48 -10.41 5.58
N THR A 123 -17.81 -10.38 4.43
CA THR A 123 -16.43 -9.88 4.33
C THR A 123 -16.36 -8.75 3.32
N ALA A 124 -15.68 -7.67 3.68
CA ALA A 124 -15.40 -6.51 2.85
C ALA A 124 -13.91 -6.51 2.48
N HIS A 125 -13.61 -6.53 1.20
CA HIS A 125 -12.25 -6.53 0.66
C HIS A 125 -11.89 -5.16 0.12
N ILE A 126 -10.82 -4.57 0.65
CA ILE A 126 -10.29 -3.27 0.24
C ILE A 126 -9.11 -3.48 -0.68
N GLU A 127 -8.98 -2.64 -1.71
CA GLU A 127 -7.92 -2.71 -2.73
C GLU A 127 -7.96 -4.00 -3.58
N GLY A 128 -9.13 -4.65 -3.67
CA GLY A 128 -9.37 -5.72 -4.63
C GLY A 128 -9.32 -5.21 -6.07
N GLY A 129 -8.99 -6.10 -7.02
CA GLY A 129 -8.93 -5.78 -8.44
C GLY A 129 -7.73 -4.94 -8.89
N ASP A 130 -6.88 -4.48 -7.99
CA ASP A 130 -5.61 -3.83 -8.33
C ASP A 130 -4.59 -4.87 -8.81
N LEU A 131 -3.49 -4.44 -9.41
CA LEU A 131 -2.43 -5.32 -9.90
C LEU A 131 -1.11 -5.07 -9.16
N THR A 132 -0.30 -6.11 -9.09
CA THR A 132 1.11 -6.05 -8.68
C THR A 132 1.90 -6.89 -9.68
N GLU A 133 2.88 -6.30 -10.35
CA GLU A 133 3.74 -7.00 -11.33
C GLU A 133 3.02 -7.70 -12.49
N GLY A 134 1.71 -7.42 -12.70
CA GLY A 134 0.97 -7.96 -13.83
C GLY A 134 0.93 -9.48 -13.92
N GLY A 135 0.68 -10.18 -12.80
CA GLY A 135 0.57 -11.65 -12.75
C GLY A 135 1.40 -12.32 -11.66
N ALA A 136 1.87 -11.56 -10.67
CA ALA A 136 2.52 -12.11 -9.49
C ALA A 136 1.59 -13.03 -8.68
N LEU A 137 2.16 -13.85 -7.80
CA LEU A 137 1.39 -14.69 -6.88
C LEU A 137 0.40 -13.86 -6.04
N ASP A 138 0.82 -12.67 -5.63
CA ASP A 138 0.00 -11.74 -4.85
C ASP A 138 -1.28 -11.33 -5.60
N ASP A 139 -1.22 -11.16 -6.93
CA ASP A 139 -2.41 -10.88 -7.75
C ASP A 139 -3.41 -12.05 -7.69
N SER A 140 -2.91 -13.28 -7.77
CA SER A 140 -3.75 -14.48 -7.64
C SER A 140 -4.42 -14.55 -6.27
N VAL A 141 -3.68 -14.27 -5.19
CA VAL A 141 -4.21 -14.20 -3.82
C VAL A 141 -5.25 -13.09 -3.70
N ARG A 142 -4.96 -11.90 -4.20
CA ARG A 142 -5.90 -10.76 -4.22
C ARG A 142 -7.21 -11.11 -4.93
N HIS A 143 -7.12 -11.75 -6.09
CA HIS A 143 -8.29 -12.14 -6.85
C HIS A 143 -9.10 -13.23 -6.14
N ALA A 144 -8.43 -14.20 -5.49
CA ALA A 144 -9.09 -15.20 -4.65
C ALA A 144 -9.80 -14.56 -3.45
N MET A 145 -9.16 -13.61 -2.76
CA MET A 145 -9.79 -12.84 -1.68
C MET A 145 -11.02 -12.07 -2.18
N THR A 146 -10.93 -11.44 -3.36
CA THR A 146 -12.07 -10.77 -3.99
C THR A 146 -13.21 -11.77 -4.24
N LYS A 147 -12.93 -12.95 -4.76
CA LYS A 147 -13.98 -13.96 -4.99
C LYS A 147 -14.64 -14.48 -3.72
N LEU A 148 -13.91 -14.53 -2.62
CA LEU A 148 -14.46 -14.92 -1.32
C LEU A 148 -15.24 -13.77 -0.65
N ALA A 149 -14.82 -12.52 -0.82
CA ALA A 149 -15.44 -11.37 -0.17
C ALA A 149 -16.82 -11.02 -0.73
N HIS A 150 -17.64 -10.31 0.06
CA HIS A 150 -19.03 -9.98 -0.25
C HIS A 150 -19.20 -8.52 -0.69
N LEU A 151 -18.33 -7.60 -0.22
CA LEU A 151 -18.26 -6.20 -0.61
C LEU A 151 -16.86 -5.88 -1.11
N HIS A 152 -16.75 -5.01 -2.09
CA HIS A 152 -15.49 -4.68 -2.74
C HIS A 152 -15.28 -3.17 -2.75
N PHE A 153 -14.21 -2.71 -2.12
CA PHE A 153 -13.81 -1.30 -2.08
C PHE A 153 -12.56 -1.11 -2.93
N THR A 154 -12.75 -0.58 -4.12
CA THR A 154 -11.66 -0.44 -5.10
C THR A 154 -11.04 0.95 -5.07
N THR A 155 -9.76 1.02 -5.40
CA THR A 155 -8.98 2.26 -5.39
C THR A 155 -9.19 3.12 -6.64
N ASN A 156 -9.67 2.51 -7.73
CA ASN A 156 -9.85 3.18 -9.02
C ASN A 156 -10.83 2.42 -9.92
N GLN A 157 -11.27 3.07 -11.00
CA GLN A 157 -12.25 2.50 -11.92
C GLN A 157 -11.72 1.28 -12.69
N GLN A 158 -10.41 1.21 -12.98
CA GLN A 158 -9.84 0.07 -13.68
C GLN A 158 -9.88 -1.20 -12.82
N ALA A 159 -9.60 -1.06 -11.51
CA ALA A 159 -9.75 -2.14 -10.54
C ALA A 159 -11.22 -2.59 -10.43
N SER A 160 -12.16 -1.65 -10.43
CA SER A 160 -13.61 -1.94 -10.46
C SER A 160 -14.01 -2.74 -11.69
N ASN A 161 -13.55 -2.34 -12.86
CA ASN A 161 -13.85 -3.02 -14.12
C ASN A 161 -13.29 -4.46 -14.13
N ARG A 162 -12.14 -4.66 -13.51
CA ARG A 162 -11.53 -5.98 -13.39
C ARG A 162 -12.34 -6.89 -12.48
N ILE A 163 -12.85 -6.39 -11.37
CA ILE A 163 -13.75 -7.13 -10.46
C ILE A 163 -15.07 -7.47 -11.15
N LEU A 164 -15.65 -6.55 -11.90
CA LEU A 164 -16.84 -6.84 -12.73
C LEU A 164 -16.55 -7.93 -13.76
N GLY A 165 -15.37 -7.89 -14.40
CA GLY A 165 -14.89 -8.95 -15.31
C GLY A 165 -14.72 -10.31 -14.64
N MET A 166 -14.50 -10.36 -13.33
CA MET A 166 -14.46 -11.59 -12.52
C MET A 166 -15.88 -12.12 -12.20
N GLY A 167 -16.92 -11.43 -12.61
CA GLY A 167 -18.31 -11.84 -12.42
C GLY A 167 -18.92 -11.43 -11.08
N GLU A 168 -18.39 -10.42 -10.41
CA GLU A 168 -19.00 -9.87 -9.20
C GLU A 168 -20.22 -9.00 -9.56
N GLU A 169 -21.22 -8.98 -8.67
CA GLU A 169 -22.44 -8.19 -8.84
C GLU A 169 -22.13 -6.69 -8.68
N PRO A 170 -22.57 -5.80 -9.58
CA PRO A 170 -22.23 -4.37 -9.55
C PRO A 170 -22.57 -3.66 -8.24
N TRP A 171 -23.65 -4.04 -7.57
CA TRP A 171 -24.09 -3.40 -6.31
C TRP A 171 -23.15 -3.67 -5.13
N ARG A 172 -22.31 -4.69 -5.21
CA ARG A 172 -21.30 -5.04 -4.19
C ARG A 172 -20.03 -4.20 -4.33
N LEU A 173 -19.91 -3.46 -5.42
CA LEU A 173 -18.69 -2.78 -5.83
C LEU A 173 -18.77 -1.28 -5.58
N HIS A 174 -17.82 -0.77 -4.81
CA HIS A 174 -17.72 0.63 -4.43
C HIS A 174 -16.34 1.17 -4.79
N THR A 175 -16.28 2.08 -5.77
CA THR A 175 -15.04 2.75 -6.14
C THR A 175 -14.82 3.93 -5.21
N VAL A 176 -13.97 3.76 -4.20
CA VAL A 176 -13.81 4.72 -3.10
C VAL A 176 -12.55 5.57 -3.19
N GLY A 177 -11.53 5.12 -3.92
CA GLY A 177 -10.19 5.72 -3.95
C GLY A 177 -9.21 4.99 -3.03
N PHE A 178 -7.97 5.49 -2.99
CA PHE A 178 -6.92 4.90 -2.16
C PHE A 178 -6.91 5.54 -0.77
N PRO A 179 -7.18 4.77 0.31
CA PRO A 179 -7.42 5.34 1.64
C PRO A 179 -6.25 6.14 2.22
N ALA A 180 -5.01 5.80 1.89
CA ALA A 180 -3.85 6.51 2.40
C ALA A 180 -3.83 8.01 1.99
N ILE A 181 -4.49 8.36 0.89
CA ILE A 181 -4.57 9.75 0.43
C ILE A 181 -5.40 10.62 1.38
N ASP A 182 -6.33 10.04 2.14
CA ASP A 182 -7.11 10.77 3.15
C ASP A 182 -6.17 11.47 4.17
N LEU A 183 -5.04 10.81 4.52
CA LEU A 183 -4.05 11.37 5.44
C LEU A 183 -3.20 12.48 4.81
N ILE A 184 -2.98 12.38 3.50
CA ILE A 184 -2.28 13.43 2.75
C ILE A 184 -3.13 14.69 2.68
N SER A 185 -4.44 14.55 2.47
CA SER A 185 -5.37 15.68 2.43
C SER A 185 -5.53 16.39 3.77
N GLU A 186 -5.30 15.69 4.89
CA GLU A 186 -5.29 16.29 6.23
C GLU A 186 -4.06 17.15 6.53
N GLY A 187 -3.03 17.08 5.69
CA GLY A 187 -1.81 17.87 5.86
C GLY A 187 -0.94 17.43 7.07
N LYS A 188 -1.12 16.21 7.57
CA LYS A 188 -0.38 15.70 8.74
C LYS A 188 0.92 15.01 8.30
N PHE A 189 1.89 15.81 7.91
CA PHE A 189 3.24 15.39 7.54
C PHE A 189 4.26 16.43 7.95
N ALA A 190 5.55 16.08 7.94
CA ALA A 190 6.64 16.93 8.42
C ALA A 190 6.71 18.26 7.66
N THR A 191 6.92 19.31 8.40
CA THR A 191 7.16 20.67 7.87
C THR A 191 8.57 20.80 7.29
N ASN A 192 8.81 21.85 6.50
CA ASN A 192 10.14 22.15 5.96
C ASN A 192 11.20 22.28 7.07
N VAL A 193 10.84 22.87 8.21
CA VAL A 193 11.74 23.02 9.36
C VAL A 193 12.10 21.65 9.94
N GLU A 194 11.11 20.79 10.18
CA GLU A 194 11.35 19.45 10.73
C GLU A 194 12.19 18.59 9.79
N ILE A 195 11.97 18.69 8.47
CA ILE A 195 12.78 17.99 7.47
C ILE A 195 14.23 18.44 7.53
N THR A 196 14.47 19.76 7.58
CA THR A 196 15.82 20.30 7.70
C THR A 196 16.50 19.87 8.99
N GLU A 197 15.79 19.94 10.13
CA GLU A 197 16.34 19.59 11.44
C GLU A 197 16.61 18.07 11.58
N GLN A 198 15.70 17.22 11.12
CA GLN A 198 15.81 15.78 11.35
C GLN A 198 16.67 15.07 10.30
N LEU A 199 16.73 15.60 9.07
CA LEU A 199 17.45 14.99 7.96
C LEU A 199 18.66 15.82 7.51
N GLY A 200 18.84 17.04 8.00
CA GLY A 200 19.96 17.89 7.59
C GLY A 200 19.91 18.29 6.11
N LEU A 201 18.73 18.27 5.49
CA LEU A 201 18.59 18.61 4.08
C LEU A 201 18.64 20.12 3.86
N ASP A 202 19.40 20.55 2.86
CA ASP A 202 19.41 21.92 2.36
C ASP A 202 18.33 22.06 1.28
N LEU A 203 17.23 22.72 1.59
CA LEU A 203 16.09 22.89 0.69
C LEU A 203 16.38 23.79 -0.53
N SER A 204 17.53 24.52 -0.54
CA SER A 204 17.97 25.27 -1.72
C SER A 204 18.61 24.38 -2.79
N ARG A 205 18.90 23.13 -2.46
CA ARG A 205 19.52 22.13 -3.34
C ARG A 205 18.50 21.06 -3.75
N PRO A 206 18.63 20.46 -4.93
CA PRO A 206 17.73 19.38 -5.35
C PRO A 206 17.80 18.17 -4.43
N ILE A 207 16.67 17.51 -4.26
CA ILE A 207 16.50 16.35 -3.37
C ILE A 207 15.87 15.18 -4.15
N VAL A 208 16.41 13.98 -3.99
CA VAL A 208 15.84 12.73 -4.49
C VAL A 208 15.49 11.83 -3.31
N LEU A 209 14.26 11.34 -3.27
CA LEU A 209 13.82 10.32 -2.32
C LEU A 209 13.81 8.97 -3.03
N PHE A 210 14.68 8.04 -2.60
CA PHE A 210 14.87 6.75 -3.25
C PHE A 210 14.32 5.59 -2.43
N THR A 211 13.52 4.73 -3.07
CA THR A 211 13.07 3.45 -2.52
C THR A 211 12.87 2.43 -3.64
N GLN A 212 13.68 1.38 -3.66
CA GLN A 212 13.53 0.30 -4.64
C GLN A 212 13.34 -1.04 -3.92
N HIS A 213 12.28 -1.76 -4.31
CA HIS A 213 11.93 -3.10 -3.84
C HIS A 213 12.34 -4.15 -4.86
N SER A 214 12.47 -5.39 -4.43
CA SER A 214 12.61 -6.52 -5.34
C SER A 214 11.32 -6.73 -6.14
N VAL A 215 11.47 -7.30 -7.33
CA VAL A 215 10.36 -7.84 -8.13
C VAL A 215 10.19 -9.29 -7.72
N SER A 216 9.02 -9.65 -7.17
CA SER A 216 8.80 -10.96 -6.53
C SER A 216 9.03 -12.12 -7.49
N THR A 217 8.68 -11.94 -8.77
CA THR A 217 8.88 -12.92 -9.83
C THR A 217 10.33 -12.99 -10.34
N GLU A 218 11.18 -12.02 -9.97
CA GLU A 218 12.58 -11.89 -10.39
C GLU A 218 13.55 -11.69 -9.21
N PHE A 219 13.18 -12.13 -8.02
CA PHE A 219 13.91 -11.82 -6.79
C PHE A 219 15.39 -12.21 -6.82
N GLU A 220 15.77 -13.23 -7.61
CA GLU A 220 17.17 -13.63 -7.81
C GLU A 220 18.02 -12.57 -8.52
N LYS A 221 17.38 -11.65 -9.25
CA LYS A 221 18.03 -10.55 -9.96
C LYS A 221 18.09 -9.25 -9.13
N ALA A 222 17.54 -9.24 -7.91
CA ALA A 222 17.30 -8.02 -7.14
C ALA A 222 18.59 -7.17 -6.94
N ALA A 223 19.72 -7.79 -6.62
CA ALA A 223 21.01 -7.09 -6.52
C ALA A 223 21.41 -6.40 -7.84
N LYS A 224 21.32 -7.14 -8.96
CA LYS A 224 21.66 -6.59 -10.28
C LYS A 224 20.70 -5.48 -10.74
N GLN A 225 19.45 -5.54 -10.29
CA GLN A 225 18.43 -4.54 -10.65
C GLN A 225 18.59 -3.23 -9.87
N VAL A 226 19.24 -3.23 -8.69
CA VAL A 226 19.49 -2.00 -7.93
C VAL A 226 20.81 -1.32 -8.30
N GLU A 227 21.80 -2.04 -8.83
CA GLU A 227 23.11 -1.48 -9.24
C GLU A 227 23.00 -0.26 -10.14
N PRO A 228 22.21 -0.26 -11.26
CA PRO A 228 22.06 0.91 -12.12
C PRO A 228 21.49 2.14 -11.40
N SER A 229 20.62 1.92 -10.40
CA SER A 229 20.07 3.00 -9.58
C SER A 229 21.14 3.61 -8.70
N ILE A 230 21.97 2.79 -8.07
CA ILE A 230 23.11 3.25 -7.26
C ILE A 230 24.09 4.06 -8.11
N ASP A 231 24.39 3.61 -9.32
CA ASP A 231 25.30 4.32 -10.22
C ASP A 231 24.72 5.66 -10.70
N ALA A 232 23.42 5.72 -10.97
CA ALA A 232 22.76 6.99 -11.26
C ALA A 232 22.80 7.94 -10.05
N ILE A 233 22.55 7.42 -8.84
CA ILE A 233 22.59 8.21 -7.59
C ILE A 233 24.01 8.75 -7.33
N LYS A 234 25.08 8.00 -7.58
CA LYS A 234 26.45 8.50 -7.46
C LYS A 234 26.69 9.72 -8.36
N ARG A 235 26.26 9.63 -9.63
CA ARG A 235 26.38 10.74 -10.60
C ARG A 235 25.62 11.98 -10.11
N LEU A 236 24.38 11.80 -9.67
CA LEU A 236 23.55 12.89 -9.10
C LEU A 236 24.21 13.52 -7.87
N ALA A 237 24.77 12.71 -6.99
CA ALA A 237 25.46 13.17 -5.79
C ALA A 237 26.75 13.95 -6.11
N ASP A 238 27.48 13.58 -7.17
CA ASP A 238 28.64 14.32 -7.66
C ASP A 238 28.28 15.72 -8.16
N GLU A 239 27.07 15.88 -8.70
CA GLU A 239 26.50 17.18 -9.13
C GLU A 239 25.88 17.99 -7.98
N GLY A 240 25.95 17.48 -6.75
CA GLY A 240 25.45 18.18 -5.58
C GLY A 240 23.99 17.91 -5.26
N ILE A 241 23.32 16.97 -5.93
CA ILE A 241 21.96 16.56 -5.65
C ILE A 241 21.94 15.68 -4.40
N GLN A 242 21.07 16.00 -3.44
CA GLN A 242 20.93 15.28 -2.17
C GLN A 242 20.02 14.07 -2.37
N THR A 243 20.43 12.90 -1.91
CA THR A 243 19.59 11.68 -2.00
C THR A 243 19.34 11.09 -0.62
N VAL A 244 18.08 10.88 -0.29
CA VAL A 244 17.63 10.12 0.89
C VAL A 244 17.24 8.72 0.42
N LEU A 245 18.01 7.71 0.84
CA LEU A 245 17.78 6.30 0.49
C LEU A 245 17.07 5.59 1.63
N THR A 246 16.03 4.85 1.29
CA THR A 246 15.32 3.99 2.25
C THR A 246 15.43 2.53 1.84
N TYR A 247 15.33 1.63 2.84
CA TYR A 247 15.39 0.20 2.57
C TYR A 247 14.09 -0.31 1.93
N PRO A 248 14.18 -1.41 1.14
CA PRO A 248 13.01 -2.13 0.67
C PRO A 248 12.21 -2.74 1.82
N ASN A 249 11.03 -3.27 1.48
CA ASN A 249 10.28 -4.17 2.35
C ASN A 249 10.96 -5.56 2.48
N ASN A 250 10.35 -6.45 3.26
CA ASN A 250 10.88 -7.80 3.54
C ASN A 250 10.48 -8.86 2.50
N ASP A 251 10.14 -8.46 1.27
CA ASP A 251 9.84 -9.41 0.20
C ASP A 251 11.11 -10.20 -0.21
N ALA A 252 10.91 -11.35 -0.86
CA ALA A 252 12.01 -12.14 -1.38
C ALA A 252 12.94 -11.26 -2.25
N GLY A 253 14.26 -11.35 -2.04
CA GLY A 253 15.26 -10.49 -2.69
C GLY A 253 15.50 -9.13 -2.02
N GLY A 254 14.68 -8.71 -1.04
CA GLY A 254 14.87 -7.45 -0.32
C GLY A 254 16.20 -7.39 0.41
N GLN A 255 16.64 -8.49 1.01
CA GLN A 255 17.94 -8.57 1.70
C GLN A 255 19.14 -8.38 0.76
N ALA A 256 19.04 -8.82 -0.50
CA ALA A 256 20.08 -8.58 -1.50
C ALA A 256 20.20 -7.09 -1.84
N ILE A 257 19.08 -6.39 -1.99
CA ILE A 257 19.07 -4.92 -2.19
C ILE A 257 19.67 -4.21 -0.96
N ILE A 258 19.29 -4.61 0.26
CA ILE A 258 19.84 -4.02 1.50
C ILE A 258 21.37 -4.20 1.54
N SER A 259 21.89 -5.35 1.13
CA SER A 259 23.33 -5.60 1.07
C SER A 259 24.05 -4.65 0.11
N GLU A 260 23.51 -4.41 -1.08
CA GLU A 260 24.06 -3.45 -2.05
C GLU A 260 23.98 -2.00 -1.53
N LEU A 261 22.85 -1.62 -0.92
CA LEU A 261 22.69 -0.29 -0.33
C LEU A 261 23.67 -0.08 0.84
N ASN A 262 23.91 -1.09 1.68
CA ASN A 262 24.86 -1.02 2.77
C ASN A 262 26.31 -0.92 2.26
N ALA A 263 26.65 -1.67 1.20
CA ALA A 263 27.95 -1.58 0.55
C ALA A 263 28.18 -0.17 -0.02
N PHE A 264 27.15 0.42 -0.63
CA PHE A 264 27.21 1.82 -1.08
C PHE A 264 27.31 2.80 0.12
N GLY A 265 26.54 2.61 1.18
CA GLY A 265 26.58 3.43 2.39
C GLY A 265 27.93 3.43 3.09
N ALA A 266 28.63 2.28 3.06
CA ALA A 266 29.99 2.15 3.62
C ALA A 266 31.04 3.01 2.91
N LEU A 267 30.75 3.51 1.70
CA LEU A 267 31.62 4.43 0.98
C LEU A 267 31.54 5.87 1.47
N ASP A 268 30.62 6.17 2.40
CA ASP A 268 30.34 7.51 2.92
C ASP A 268 30.21 8.57 1.81
N TYR A 269 29.40 8.21 0.79
CA TYR A 269 29.31 9.01 -0.42
C TYR A 269 28.60 10.34 -0.12
N LYS A 270 29.26 11.45 -0.49
CA LYS A 270 28.73 12.79 -0.25
C LYS A 270 27.30 12.96 -0.77
N ASN A 271 26.54 13.83 -0.14
CA ASN A 271 25.15 14.14 -0.52
C ASN A 271 24.19 12.93 -0.51
N THR A 272 24.56 11.83 0.13
CA THR A 272 23.67 10.68 0.32
C THR A 272 23.47 10.39 1.79
N GLN A 273 22.26 9.99 2.16
CA GLN A 273 21.96 9.54 3.51
C GLN A 273 21.04 8.32 3.48
N PHE A 274 21.34 7.37 4.36
CA PHE A 274 20.65 6.11 4.45
C PHE A 274 19.75 6.08 5.69
N LYS A 275 18.50 5.69 5.50
CA LYS A 275 17.53 5.49 6.58
C LYS A 275 16.88 4.13 6.38
N SER A 276 16.80 3.32 7.43
CA SER A 276 16.08 2.05 7.39
C SER A 276 14.60 2.28 7.08
N SER A 277 14.03 3.33 7.63
CA SER A 277 12.68 3.83 7.36
C SER A 277 12.59 5.30 7.75
N LEU A 278 11.79 6.06 7.04
CA LEU A 278 11.43 7.43 7.39
C LEU A 278 10.12 7.50 8.20
N GLY A 279 9.35 6.42 8.18
CA GLY A 279 7.95 6.50 8.59
C GLY A 279 7.13 7.40 7.65
N ARG A 280 5.82 7.31 7.74
CA ARG A 280 4.91 8.09 6.88
C ARG A 280 5.11 9.59 7.03
N TYR A 281 5.30 10.07 8.25
CA TYR A 281 5.34 11.50 8.57
C TYR A 281 6.46 12.25 7.81
N LEU A 282 7.69 11.77 7.90
CA LEU A 282 8.83 12.35 7.20
C LEU A 282 8.80 12.05 5.69
N TYR A 283 8.39 10.83 5.31
CA TYR A 283 8.28 10.43 3.90
C TYR A 283 7.34 11.37 3.14
N HIS A 284 6.12 11.58 3.65
CA HIS A 284 5.17 12.50 3.06
C HIS A 284 5.64 13.96 3.14
N GLY A 285 6.37 14.34 4.19
CA GLY A 285 6.96 15.67 4.31
C GLY A 285 7.94 15.96 3.16
N ILE A 286 8.83 15.01 2.83
CA ILE A 286 9.76 15.16 1.69
C ILE A 286 8.99 15.28 0.37
N LEU A 287 7.98 14.44 0.14
CA LEU A 287 7.16 14.53 -1.07
C LEU A 287 6.41 15.87 -1.17
N ALA A 288 5.95 16.39 -0.03
CA ALA A 288 5.21 17.65 0.04
C ALA A 288 6.06 18.88 -0.32
N LEU A 289 7.40 18.78 -0.27
CA LEU A 289 8.29 19.83 -0.75
C LEU A 289 8.04 20.19 -2.22
N ALA A 290 7.54 19.23 -3.03
CA ALA A 290 7.22 19.47 -4.43
C ALA A 290 6.12 20.51 -4.67
N ARG A 291 5.30 20.79 -3.64
CA ARG A 291 4.25 21.82 -3.70
C ARG A 291 4.83 23.25 -3.79
N ASP A 292 6.06 23.44 -3.29
CA ASP A 292 6.77 24.70 -3.46
C ASP A 292 7.54 24.69 -4.80
N PRO A 293 7.22 25.58 -5.74
CA PRO A 293 7.88 25.62 -7.05
C PRO A 293 9.39 25.90 -6.96
N ASN A 294 9.86 26.51 -5.86
CA ASN A 294 11.27 26.84 -5.64
C ASN A 294 12.09 25.64 -5.13
N ILE A 295 11.44 24.61 -4.58
CA ILE A 295 12.13 23.41 -4.08
C ILE A 295 12.08 22.33 -5.17
N ARG A 296 13.25 21.78 -5.48
CA ARG A 296 13.39 20.74 -6.49
C ARG A 296 13.47 19.37 -5.81
N VAL A 297 12.40 18.60 -5.91
CA VAL A 297 12.33 17.25 -5.32
C VAL A 297 11.73 16.27 -6.31
N ALA A 298 12.24 15.03 -6.31
CA ALA A 298 11.71 13.93 -7.09
C ALA A 298 11.73 12.62 -6.30
N CYS A 299 10.77 11.75 -6.56
CA CYS A 299 10.74 10.38 -6.06
C CYS A 299 11.37 9.44 -7.09
N LEU A 300 12.23 8.53 -6.65
CA LEU A 300 12.93 7.55 -7.50
C LEU A 300 12.74 6.15 -6.95
N GLY A 301 12.44 5.19 -7.80
CA GLY A 301 12.38 3.77 -7.44
C GLY A 301 11.15 3.08 -7.98
N ASN A 302 10.70 2.03 -7.30
CA ASN A 302 9.57 1.22 -7.74
C ASN A 302 8.54 0.95 -6.63
N SER A 303 8.47 1.82 -5.63
CA SER A 303 7.44 1.76 -4.60
C SER A 303 6.06 2.12 -5.19
N SER A 304 5.00 1.46 -4.71
CA SER A 304 3.63 1.82 -5.08
C SER A 304 3.25 3.26 -4.66
N SER A 305 3.91 3.80 -3.64
CA SER A 305 3.77 5.20 -3.22
C SER A 305 4.12 6.17 -4.35
N GLY A 306 5.14 5.83 -5.17
CA GLY A 306 5.53 6.61 -6.35
C GLY A 306 4.41 6.79 -7.39
N LEU A 307 3.43 5.86 -7.43
CA LEU A 307 2.30 5.94 -8.35
C LEU A 307 1.02 6.44 -7.68
N LYS A 308 0.78 6.01 -6.44
CA LYS A 308 -0.50 6.24 -5.74
C LYS A 308 -0.50 7.54 -4.93
N GLU A 309 0.62 7.90 -4.31
CA GLU A 309 0.70 9.00 -3.35
C GLU A 309 1.36 10.25 -3.93
N THR A 310 2.45 10.12 -4.70
CA THR A 310 3.19 11.27 -5.25
C THR A 310 2.35 12.23 -6.08
N PRO A 311 1.32 11.80 -6.88
CA PRO A 311 0.47 12.75 -7.57
C PRO A 311 -0.31 13.68 -6.64
N ALA A 312 -0.64 13.23 -5.42
CA ALA A 312 -1.32 14.06 -4.42
C ALA A 312 -0.43 15.20 -3.85
N PHE A 313 0.87 15.09 -4.05
CA PHE A 313 1.86 16.11 -3.70
C PHE A 313 2.34 16.93 -4.89
N GLY A 314 1.95 16.57 -6.12
CA GLY A 314 2.54 17.13 -7.33
C GLY A 314 4.02 16.78 -7.49
N CYS A 315 4.47 15.68 -6.88
CA CYS A 315 5.87 15.29 -6.86
C CYS A 315 6.23 14.48 -8.11
N PRO A 316 7.20 14.93 -8.92
CA PRO A 316 7.74 14.14 -10.02
C PRO A 316 8.25 12.80 -9.54
N THR A 317 8.01 11.75 -10.31
CA THR A 317 8.39 10.39 -9.96
C THR A 317 9.05 9.69 -11.13
N VAL A 318 10.16 9.01 -10.89
CA VAL A 318 10.79 8.07 -11.83
C VAL A 318 10.57 6.65 -11.33
N ASN A 319 9.72 5.91 -12.04
CA ASN A 319 9.41 4.52 -11.76
C ASN A 319 10.40 3.60 -12.47
N ILE A 320 11.08 2.72 -11.73
CA ILE A 320 12.14 1.84 -12.25
C ILE A 320 11.61 0.42 -12.47
N GLY A 321 11.79 -0.08 -13.69
CA GLY A 321 11.51 -1.46 -14.05
C GLY A 321 10.04 -1.84 -14.03
N SER A 322 9.76 -3.15 -13.93
CA SER A 322 8.46 -3.76 -14.19
C SER A 322 7.53 -3.87 -12.98
N ARG A 323 8.04 -3.67 -11.75
CA ARG A 323 7.26 -3.94 -10.51
C ARG A 323 5.88 -3.27 -10.47
N GLN A 324 5.73 -2.13 -11.10
CA GLN A 324 4.47 -1.38 -11.14
C GLN A 324 3.74 -1.52 -12.48
N GLU A 325 4.07 -2.51 -13.28
CA GLU A 325 3.42 -2.75 -14.56
C GLU A 325 1.93 -3.06 -14.39
N GLY A 326 1.10 -2.51 -15.27
CA GLY A 326 -0.36 -2.67 -15.23
C GLY A 326 -1.10 -1.76 -14.26
N ARG A 327 -0.40 -0.98 -13.41
CA ARG A 327 -1.01 0.03 -12.52
C ARG A 327 -1.24 1.36 -13.24
N LEU A 328 -2.32 2.04 -12.84
CA LEU A 328 -2.58 3.41 -13.28
C LEU A 328 -1.46 4.34 -12.82
N ARG A 329 -1.16 5.34 -13.65
CA ARG A 329 -0.14 6.37 -13.41
C ARG A 329 -0.72 7.74 -13.56
N GLY A 330 -0.30 8.67 -12.72
CA GLY A 330 -0.49 10.10 -12.93
C GLY A 330 0.49 10.62 -13.99
N GLU A 331 0.23 11.80 -14.52
CA GLU A 331 1.09 12.48 -15.50
C GLU A 331 2.47 12.87 -14.90
N ASN A 332 2.60 12.80 -13.58
CA ASN A 332 3.84 13.05 -12.83
C ASN A 332 4.83 11.88 -12.86
N VAL A 333 4.52 10.74 -13.50
CA VAL A 333 5.35 9.53 -13.49
C VAL A 333 6.05 9.34 -14.81
N LEU A 334 7.38 9.27 -14.76
CA LEU A 334 8.24 8.85 -15.86
C LEU A 334 8.70 7.42 -15.59
N ASP A 335 8.70 6.57 -16.62
CA ASP A 335 9.23 5.20 -16.51
C ASP A 335 10.69 5.17 -16.97
N ALA A 336 11.48 4.34 -16.29
CA ALA A 336 12.87 4.00 -16.68
C ALA A 336 13.08 2.49 -16.55
N GLY A 337 13.87 1.91 -17.45
CA GLY A 337 14.36 0.55 -17.30
C GLY A 337 15.50 0.44 -16.28
N TYR A 338 16.21 -0.71 -16.31
CA TYR A 338 17.39 -0.94 -15.48
C TYR A 338 18.66 -0.42 -16.18
N SER A 339 18.68 0.88 -16.57
CA SER A 339 19.80 1.57 -17.18
C SER A 339 20.15 2.81 -16.36
N SER A 340 21.40 2.91 -15.89
CA SER A 340 21.84 4.06 -15.09
C SER A 340 21.74 5.38 -15.85
N ASN A 341 21.95 5.38 -17.17
CA ASN A 341 21.79 6.57 -17.99
C ASN A 341 20.33 7.00 -18.10
N GLU A 342 19.43 6.05 -18.38
CA GLU A 342 17.99 6.33 -18.47
C GLU A 342 17.44 6.84 -17.13
N ILE A 343 17.80 6.20 -16.02
CA ILE A 343 17.40 6.63 -14.67
C ILE A 343 17.90 8.04 -14.40
N TYR A 344 19.18 8.31 -14.69
CA TYR A 344 19.77 9.62 -14.51
C TYR A 344 19.06 10.70 -15.36
N ASP A 345 18.83 10.45 -16.65
CA ASP A 345 18.21 11.40 -17.56
C ASP A 345 16.77 11.73 -17.12
N GLN A 346 16.00 10.71 -16.68
CA GLN A 346 14.63 10.93 -16.18
C GLN A 346 14.62 11.71 -14.85
N ILE A 347 15.59 11.50 -13.96
CA ILE A 347 15.72 12.31 -12.73
C ILE A 347 16.13 13.74 -13.06
N GLN A 348 17.06 13.96 -13.99
CA GLN A 348 17.41 15.31 -14.45
C GLN A 348 16.17 16.04 -14.98
N ARG A 349 15.37 15.38 -15.80
CA ARG A 349 14.09 15.92 -16.27
C ARG A 349 13.13 16.23 -15.13
N SER A 350 12.99 15.30 -14.18
CA SER A 350 12.11 15.48 -13.01
C SER A 350 12.50 16.68 -12.13
N LEU A 351 13.78 16.98 -12.03
CA LEU A 351 14.28 18.07 -11.18
C LEU A 351 14.39 19.42 -11.91
N PHE A 352 14.67 19.44 -13.22
CA PHE A 352 15.10 20.65 -13.92
C PHE A 352 14.25 21.05 -15.13
N ASP A 353 13.32 20.20 -15.58
CA ASP A 353 12.31 20.57 -16.57
C ASP A 353 11.13 21.25 -15.84
N ASP A 354 11.09 22.59 -15.91
CA ASP A 354 10.09 23.35 -15.16
C ASP A 354 8.67 23.14 -15.73
N ASP A 355 8.52 22.89 -17.05
CA ASP A 355 7.24 22.57 -17.67
C ASP A 355 6.71 21.22 -17.16
N PHE A 356 7.59 20.20 -17.04
CA PHE A 356 7.21 18.91 -16.47
C PHE A 356 6.88 19.02 -14.99
N ARG A 357 7.61 19.80 -14.22
CA ARG A 357 7.33 20.03 -12.79
C ARG A 357 5.99 20.74 -12.58
N GLU A 358 5.62 21.67 -13.48
CA GLU A 358 4.32 22.30 -13.44
C GLU A 358 3.21 21.31 -13.78
N LEU A 359 3.37 20.52 -14.84
CA LEU A 359 2.47 19.43 -15.18
C LEU A 359 2.25 18.49 -13.97
N CYS A 360 3.33 18.15 -13.24
CA CYS A 360 3.22 17.30 -12.05
C CYS A 360 2.36 17.93 -10.95
N ARG A 361 2.46 19.25 -10.71
CA ARG A 361 1.64 19.94 -9.71
C ARG A 361 0.16 19.99 -10.07
N GLU A 362 -0.16 19.99 -11.35
CA GLU A 362 -1.53 19.99 -11.89
C GLU A 362 -2.08 18.58 -12.12
N ALA A 363 -1.23 17.56 -12.05
CA ALA A 363 -1.56 16.18 -12.35
C ALA A 363 -2.72 15.67 -11.49
N LYS A 364 -3.72 15.07 -12.14
CA LYS A 364 -4.81 14.40 -11.44
C LYS A 364 -4.33 13.06 -10.89
N ASN A 365 -4.53 12.85 -9.60
CA ASN A 365 -4.27 11.56 -9.00
C ASN A 365 -5.39 10.57 -9.36
N PRO A 366 -5.10 9.49 -10.15
CA PRO A 366 -6.12 8.53 -10.55
C PRO A 366 -6.68 7.69 -9.39
N TYR A 367 -6.04 7.76 -8.23
CA TYR A 367 -6.44 7.09 -6.99
C TYR A 367 -7.17 8.01 -6.00
N TRP A 368 -7.29 9.31 -6.30
CA TRP A 368 -7.99 10.27 -5.48
C TRP A 368 -9.44 10.45 -5.95
N LEU A 369 -10.38 9.91 -5.18
CA LEU A 369 -11.82 10.01 -5.43
C LEU A 369 -12.58 10.68 -4.28
N GLY A 370 -11.87 11.44 -3.45
CA GLY A 370 -12.36 12.00 -2.18
C GLY A 370 -12.09 11.07 -1.00
N GLU A 371 -12.57 11.42 0.17
CA GLU A 371 -12.28 10.70 1.42
C GLU A 371 -12.78 9.24 1.38
N ALA A 372 -11.86 8.30 1.25
CA ALA A 372 -12.16 6.89 1.11
C ALA A 372 -12.63 6.25 2.43
N GLY A 373 -11.99 6.59 3.56
CA GLY A 373 -12.35 6.06 4.86
C GLY A 373 -13.80 6.30 5.24
N PRO A 374 -14.31 7.54 5.23
CA PRO A 374 -15.71 7.85 5.46
C PRO A 374 -16.68 7.13 4.52
N LYS A 375 -16.37 7.03 3.21
CA LYS A 375 -17.20 6.30 2.24
C LYS A 375 -17.30 4.82 2.57
N ILE A 376 -16.18 4.20 2.95
CA ILE A 376 -16.15 2.80 3.37
C ILE A 376 -16.99 2.60 4.63
N ALA A 377 -16.83 3.46 5.64
CA ALA A 377 -17.59 3.37 6.88
C ALA A 377 -19.10 3.50 6.64
N GLU A 378 -19.53 4.43 5.79
CA GLU A 378 -20.93 4.62 5.42
C GLU A 378 -21.53 3.37 4.74
N VAL A 379 -20.80 2.78 3.78
CA VAL A 379 -21.24 1.54 3.11
C VAL A 379 -21.30 0.38 4.11
N LEU A 380 -20.32 0.25 4.99
CA LEU A 380 -20.32 -0.78 6.04
C LEU A 380 -21.53 -0.59 7.01
N ALA A 381 -21.91 0.64 7.30
CA ALA A 381 -23.05 0.94 8.16
C ALA A 381 -24.39 0.69 7.48
N SER A 382 -24.55 1.11 6.22
CA SER A 382 -25.82 1.11 5.50
C SER A 382 -26.15 -0.20 4.79
N THR A 383 -25.16 -1.04 4.46
CA THR A 383 -25.40 -2.31 3.74
C THR A 383 -26.27 -3.26 4.56
N PRO A 384 -27.39 -3.75 4.04
CA PRO A 384 -28.24 -4.73 4.75
C PRO A 384 -27.49 -6.06 4.98
N LEU A 385 -27.45 -6.52 6.23
CA LEU A 385 -26.88 -7.81 6.60
C LEU A 385 -27.95 -8.91 6.47
N ASN A 386 -28.27 -9.27 5.24
CA ASN A 386 -29.31 -10.21 4.91
C ASN A 386 -28.78 -11.37 4.03
N GLN A 387 -29.68 -12.26 3.63
CA GLN A 387 -29.33 -13.41 2.79
C GLN A 387 -28.81 -13.00 1.39
N ASP A 388 -29.21 -11.84 0.86
CA ASP A 388 -28.72 -11.37 -0.44
C ASP A 388 -27.26 -10.94 -0.37
N LEU A 389 -26.80 -10.44 0.79
CA LEU A 389 -25.38 -10.15 0.99
C LEU A 389 -24.55 -11.44 1.02
N ILE A 390 -25.01 -12.46 1.73
CA ILE A 390 -24.31 -13.76 1.86
C ILE A 390 -24.32 -14.55 0.56
N ARG A 391 -25.43 -14.53 -0.19
CA ARG A 391 -25.60 -15.30 -1.43
C ARG A 391 -24.98 -14.55 -2.60
N LYS A 392 -23.70 -14.72 -2.79
CA LYS A 392 -23.01 -14.18 -3.97
C LYS A 392 -23.44 -14.90 -5.24
N ARG A 393 -23.77 -14.12 -6.24
CA ARG A 393 -24.05 -14.61 -7.58
C ARG A 393 -22.88 -14.28 -8.48
N MET A 394 -22.55 -15.19 -9.38
CA MET A 394 -21.55 -14.92 -10.41
C MET A 394 -22.25 -14.42 -11.66
N THR A 395 -22.03 -13.15 -12.00
CA THR A 395 -22.64 -12.52 -13.17
C THR A 395 -21.84 -12.74 -14.45
N LEU A 396 -22.50 -12.66 -15.58
CA LEU A 396 -21.83 -12.58 -16.89
C LEU A 396 -21.59 -11.11 -17.22
N LYS A 397 -20.34 -10.74 -17.55
CA LYS A 397 -19.94 -9.36 -17.92
C LYS A 397 -20.29 -8.29 -16.87
N GLY A 398 -20.34 -8.65 -15.58
CA GLY A 398 -20.67 -7.75 -14.49
C GLY A 398 -22.14 -7.32 -14.43
N GLU A 399 -23.05 -8.07 -15.03
CA GLU A 399 -24.49 -7.82 -14.93
C GLU A 399 -25.10 -8.55 -13.73
N SER A 400 -26.01 -7.90 -13.02
CA SER A 400 -26.72 -8.47 -11.87
C SER A 400 -28.20 -8.71 -12.15
N LYS A 401 -28.56 -8.99 -13.39
CA LYS A 401 -29.94 -9.20 -13.80
C LYS A 401 -30.35 -10.67 -13.67
N ASP A 402 -31.63 -10.89 -13.37
CA ASP A 402 -32.20 -12.23 -13.19
C ASP A 402 -32.04 -13.13 -14.42
N GLY A 403 -31.83 -12.58 -15.60
CA GLY A 403 -31.72 -13.30 -16.87
C GLY A 403 -30.48 -14.17 -17.05
N TRP A 404 -29.39 -13.91 -16.38
CA TRP A 404 -28.14 -14.64 -16.60
C TRP A 404 -28.10 -16.04 -15.92
N TYR A 405 -29.06 -16.32 -15.07
CA TYR A 405 -29.28 -17.67 -14.51
C TYR A 405 -29.99 -18.65 -15.44
N ARG A 406 -30.50 -18.19 -16.55
CA ARG A 406 -31.34 -18.98 -17.45
C ARG A 406 -30.52 -19.78 -18.43
#